data_fc6048c1206ca48ff6221ac0192c0775
#
_entry.id   fc6048c1206ca48ff6221ac0192c0775
#
_cell.length_a   1.000
_cell.length_b   1.000
_cell.length_c   1.000
_cell.angle_alpha   90.00
_cell.angle_beta   90.00
_cell.angle_gamma   90.00
#
_symmetry.space_group_name_H-M   'P 1'
#
loop_
_entity.id
_entity.type
_entity.pdbx_description
1 polymer ?
#
loop_
_entity_poly.entity_id
_entity_poly.type
_entity_poly.pdbx_seq_one_letter_code
_entity_poly.pdbx_strand_id
1 'polypeptide(L)'
;MKLPNGFGSVYKLSGNRRNPYVAKKTKGWEIDPITGKSKQLYITVGYYPTRKEALTALAEYNKDPFDLHHATITFKEVYENWSEIHFEKIKDTNGYKAAFNTSKPLWKMRFVDIKLDHLQSVVDSSGKNTPTLKTLKILWGLMYDYAVIHEIVSQDKRDMVRYVDISKAGNPNAYNRKPFSKKEISILWKCKDSNIYVTVILIMIYSGVRIGELLDLEKKDIHLDERWFYVKESKTEAGIREVPIAEKIVPFFEYWMNRKCDHLICTPDDEPFQYRNYYDSYWIPLMLEFGFGKFVIDETKKEPVYDGHRPHDTRHTCISLLTEKEVDERFIKKIVGHKGQGVTENVYTHIELPTKLEAINLI
;
A
#
# COMPACT_ATOMS: atom_id res chain seq x y z
N MET A 1 15.01 -53.14 -19.70
CA MET A 1 15.36 -53.20 -18.27
C MET A 1 14.08 -52.91 -17.49
N LYS A 2 13.69 -53.80 -16.58
CA LYS A 2 12.50 -53.62 -15.74
C LYS A 2 12.89 -52.75 -14.53
N LEU A 3 12.16 -51.69 -14.27
CA LEU A 3 12.43 -50.81 -13.12
C LEU A 3 11.99 -51.49 -11.81
N PRO A 4 12.61 -51.20 -10.67
CA PRO A 4 12.21 -51.71 -9.36
C PRO A 4 10.75 -51.40 -9.04
N ASN A 5 10.13 -52.23 -8.23
CA ASN A 5 8.76 -51.98 -7.75
C ASN A 5 8.73 -50.64 -6.99
N GLY A 6 7.72 -49.84 -7.30
CA GLY A 6 7.58 -48.53 -6.68
C GLY A 6 8.42 -47.40 -7.30
N PHE A 7 9.36 -47.74 -8.22
CA PHE A 7 10.20 -46.70 -8.85
C PHE A 7 9.41 -45.80 -9.79
N GLY A 8 8.34 -46.29 -10.41
CA GLY A 8 7.53 -45.62 -11.42
C GLY A 8 7.71 -46.22 -12.82
N SER A 9 7.24 -45.56 -13.84
CA SER A 9 7.30 -46.05 -15.22
C SER A 9 7.71 -44.96 -16.21
N VAL A 10 8.49 -45.38 -17.24
CA VAL A 10 8.85 -44.53 -18.38
C VAL A 10 8.51 -45.28 -19.65
N TYR A 11 7.70 -44.69 -20.50
CA TYR A 11 7.30 -45.26 -21.78
C TYR A 11 7.13 -44.19 -22.86
N LYS A 12 7.19 -44.60 -24.11
CA LYS A 12 7.01 -43.73 -25.28
C LYS A 12 5.53 -43.62 -25.63
N LEU A 13 5.05 -42.39 -25.79
CA LEU A 13 3.72 -42.08 -26.28
C LEU A 13 3.67 -42.18 -27.79
N SER A 14 2.51 -42.56 -28.34
CA SER A 14 2.25 -42.61 -29.78
C SER A 14 2.14 -41.20 -30.41
N GLY A 15 2.36 -41.11 -31.72
CA GLY A 15 2.26 -39.87 -32.50
C GLY A 15 3.57 -39.08 -32.57
N ASN A 16 3.58 -38.06 -33.45
CA ASN A 16 4.78 -37.21 -33.70
C ASN A 16 4.84 -36.10 -32.64
N ARG A 17 5.50 -36.37 -31.51
CA ARG A 17 5.65 -35.48 -30.37
C ARG A 17 7.08 -35.01 -30.21
N ARG A 18 7.28 -33.72 -29.86
CA ARG A 18 8.59 -33.16 -29.54
C ARG A 18 9.25 -33.87 -28.34
N ASN A 19 8.42 -34.22 -27.31
CA ASN A 19 8.83 -34.92 -26.11
C ASN A 19 8.01 -36.21 -25.96
N PRO A 20 8.39 -37.31 -26.63
CA PRO A 20 7.57 -38.50 -26.68
C PRO A 20 7.63 -39.42 -25.44
N TYR A 21 8.63 -39.26 -24.57
CA TYR A 21 8.79 -40.12 -23.41
C TYR A 21 8.14 -39.47 -22.18
N VAL A 22 7.24 -40.20 -21.51
CA VAL A 22 6.61 -39.79 -20.27
C VAL A 22 7.16 -40.55 -19.09
N ALA A 23 7.46 -39.84 -18.01
CA ALA A 23 7.80 -40.41 -16.70
C ALA A 23 6.59 -40.30 -15.76
N LYS A 24 6.19 -41.44 -15.15
CA LYS A 24 5.06 -41.49 -14.22
C LYS A 24 5.44 -42.22 -12.93
N LYS A 25 4.89 -41.72 -11.80
CA LYS A 25 4.96 -42.35 -10.46
C LYS A 25 3.57 -42.74 -10.03
N THR A 26 3.42 -43.88 -9.35
CA THR A 26 2.16 -44.26 -8.72
C THR A 26 1.93 -43.36 -7.50
N LYS A 27 0.76 -42.71 -7.44
CA LYS A 27 0.30 -41.88 -6.32
C LYS A 27 -0.45 -42.72 -5.27
N GLY A 28 -1.18 -43.73 -5.75
CA GLY A 28 -2.04 -44.57 -4.92
C GLY A 28 -3.00 -45.39 -5.76
N TRP A 29 -4.00 -45.94 -5.12
CA TRP A 29 -5.07 -46.76 -5.74
C TRP A 29 -6.41 -46.20 -5.30
N GLU A 30 -7.34 -46.10 -6.21
CA GLU A 30 -8.72 -45.74 -5.99
C GLU A 30 -9.61 -46.98 -6.25
N ILE A 31 -10.52 -47.28 -5.36
CA ILE A 31 -11.48 -48.38 -5.56
C ILE A 31 -12.76 -47.76 -6.10
N ASP A 32 -13.16 -48.18 -7.27
CA ASP A 32 -14.42 -47.78 -7.86
C ASP A 32 -15.59 -48.32 -6.98
N PRO A 33 -16.40 -47.46 -6.39
CA PRO A 33 -17.44 -47.85 -5.44
C PRO A 33 -18.57 -48.68 -6.07
N ILE A 34 -18.69 -48.66 -7.42
CA ILE A 34 -19.76 -49.38 -8.15
C ILE A 34 -19.26 -50.74 -8.62
N THR A 35 -18.02 -50.80 -9.14
CA THR A 35 -17.49 -52.03 -9.77
C THR A 35 -16.56 -52.82 -8.88
N GLY A 36 -16.13 -52.25 -7.73
CA GLY A 36 -15.16 -52.87 -6.81
C GLY A 36 -13.73 -52.98 -7.41
N LYS A 37 -13.49 -52.47 -8.62
CA LYS A 37 -12.19 -52.56 -9.29
C LYS A 37 -11.24 -51.48 -8.79
N SER A 38 -10.01 -51.86 -8.48
CA SER A 38 -8.97 -50.90 -8.13
C SER A 38 -8.37 -50.27 -9.38
N LYS A 39 -8.32 -48.92 -9.39
CA LYS A 39 -7.69 -48.08 -10.42
C LYS A 39 -6.44 -47.45 -9.88
N GLN A 40 -5.33 -47.65 -10.58
CA GLN A 40 -4.07 -47.03 -10.19
C GLN A 40 -4.02 -45.53 -10.55
N LEU A 41 -3.76 -44.70 -9.59
CA LEU A 41 -3.55 -43.25 -9.78
C LEU A 41 -2.07 -42.96 -10.01
N TYR A 42 -1.79 -42.07 -10.96
CA TYR A 42 -0.44 -41.70 -11.36
C TYR A 42 -0.20 -40.21 -11.23
N ILE A 43 1.01 -39.88 -10.82
CA ILE A 43 1.60 -38.55 -11.00
C ILE A 43 2.45 -38.59 -12.27
N THR A 44 2.26 -37.62 -13.19
CA THR A 44 3.13 -37.46 -14.35
C THR A 44 4.28 -36.54 -13.97
N VAL A 45 5.51 -37.09 -13.88
CA VAL A 45 6.71 -36.33 -13.54
C VAL A 45 7.12 -35.35 -14.67
N GLY A 46 6.94 -35.79 -15.92
CA GLY A 46 7.18 -34.92 -17.06
C GLY A 46 7.21 -35.66 -18.39
N TYR A 47 7.39 -34.87 -19.48
CA TYR A 47 7.55 -35.36 -20.85
C TYR A 47 8.93 -34.95 -21.37
N TYR A 48 9.68 -35.91 -21.94
CA TYR A 48 11.09 -35.75 -22.29
C TYR A 48 11.39 -36.21 -23.73
N PRO A 49 12.42 -35.62 -24.37
CA PRO A 49 12.80 -36.00 -25.72
C PRO A 49 13.39 -37.43 -25.77
N THR A 50 14.08 -37.88 -24.73
CA THR A 50 14.71 -39.19 -24.69
C THR A 50 14.28 -40.02 -23.46
N ARG A 51 14.35 -41.34 -23.59
CA ARG A 51 14.09 -42.28 -22.49
C ARG A 51 15.09 -42.10 -21.33
N LYS A 52 16.32 -41.71 -21.64
CA LYS A 52 17.37 -41.48 -20.61
C LYS A 52 17.02 -40.29 -19.75
N GLU A 53 16.65 -39.16 -20.35
CA GLU A 53 16.22 -37.97 -19.60
C GLU A 53 14.97 -38.23 -18.72
N ALA A 54 13.99 -38.95 -19.27
CA ALA A 54 12.79 -39.34 -18.51
C ALA A 54 13.13 -40.21 -17.29
N LEU A 55 14.11 -41.13 -17.42
CA LEU A 55 14.60 -42.00 -16.32
C LEU A 55 15.38 -41.18 -15.28
N THR A 56 16.23 -40.26 -15.71
CA THR A 56 16.98 -39.37 -14.82
C THR A 56 16.02 -38.51 -14.00
N ALA A 57 15.04 -37.87 -14.64
CA ALA A 57 14.03 -37.06 -13.94
C ALA A 57 13.18 -37.89 -12.97
N LEU A 58 12.83 -39.13 -13.33
CA LEU A 58 12.11 -40.04 -12.42
C LEU A 58 12.97 -40.46 -11.22
N ALA A 59 14.29 -40.64 -11.42
CA ALA A 59 15.23 -40.95 -10.34
C ALA A 59 15.42 -39.77 -9.38
N GLU A 60 15.54 -38.57 -9.92
CA GLU A 60 15.59 -37.32 -9.13
C GLU A 60 14.30 -37.11 -8.33
N TYR A 61 13.15 -37.29 -8.96
CA TYR A 61 11.86 -37.23 -8.29
C TYR A 61 11.73 -38.30 -7.15
N ASN A 62 12.32 -39.47 -7.32
CA ASN A 62 12.29 -40.49 -6.28
C ASN A 62 13.25 -40.19 -5.12
N LYS A 63 14.33 -39.45 -5.36
CA LYS A 63 15.28 -39.01 -4.36
C LYS A 63 14.70 -37.90 -3.46
N ASP A 64 14.04 -36.96 -4.09
CA ASP A 64 13.43 -35.80 -3.46
C ASP A 64 12.07 -35.54 -4.14
N PRO A 65 10.98 -36.15 -3.65
CA PRO A 65 9.66 -35.98 -4.21
C PRO A 65 9.17 -34.55 -4.04
N PHE A 66 9.44 -33.71 -5.02
CA PHE A 66 8.93 -32.33 -5.05
C PHE A 66 7.48 -32.30 -5.55
N ASP A 67 6.71 -31.35 -5.08
CA ASP A 67 5.37 -31.11 -5.56
C ASP A 67 5.43 -30.57 -7.01
N LEU A 68 4.94 -31.39 -7.95
CA LEU A 68 4.91 -31.04 -9.38
C LEU A 68 4.02 -29.81 -9.64
N HIS A 69 3.09 -29.50 -8.75
CA HIS A 69 2.32 -28.26 -8.83
C HIS A 69 3.23 -27.07 -8.58
N HIS A 70 4.15 -27.14 -7.64
CA HIS A 70 5.14 -26.08 -7.40
C HIS A 70 6.04 -25.82 -8.62
N ALA A 71 6.40 -26.87 -9.38
CA ALA A 71 7.21 -26.71 -10.58
C ALA A 71 6.46 -26.03 -11.76
N THR A 72 5.13 -26.00 -11.72
CA THR A 72 4.28 -25.45 -12.79
C THR A 72 3.55 -24.18 -12.44
N ILE A 73 3.46 -23.84 -11.15
CA ILE A 73 2.75 -22.68 -10.64
C ILE A 73 3.24 -21.38 -11.30
N THR A 74 2.31 -20.56 -11.75
CA THR A 74 2.60 -19.31 -12.43
C THR A 74 2.79 -18.15 -11.44
N PHE A 75 3.40 -17.06 -11.90
CA PHE A 75 3.51 -15.82 -11.11
C PHE A 75 2.15 -15.32 -10.63
N LYS A 76 1.12 -15.42 -11.47
CA LYS A 76 -0.24 -15.01 -11.12
C LYS A 76 -0.81 -15.86 -9.99
N GLU A 77 -0.70 -17.19 -10.08
CA GLU A 77 -1.20 -18.11 -9.05
C GLU A 77 -0.47 -17.92 -7.71
N VAL A 78 0.84 -17.67 -7.72
CA VAL A 78 1.58 -17.32 -6.48
C VAL A 78 1.04 -16.02 -5.86
N TYR A 79 0.76 -15.00 -6.70
CA TYR A 79 0.16 -13.76 -6.19
C TYR A 79 -1.23 -13.99 -5.60
N GLU A 80 -2.09 -14.75 -6.27
CA GLU A 80 -3.45 -15.06 -5.82
C GLU A 80 -3.42 -15.77 -4.46
N ASN A 81 -2.62 -16.81 -4.33
CA ASN A 81 -2.46 -17.55 -3.07
C ASN A 81 -1.87 -16.68 -1.95
N TRP A 82 -0.84 -15.89 -2.25
CA TRP A 82 -0.22 -14.98 -1.30
C TRP A 82 -1.19 -13.87 -0.87
N SER A 83 -1.90 -13.28 -1.82
CA SER A 83 -2.79 -12.13 -1.56
C SER A 83 -4.00 -12.52 -0.73
N GLU A 84 -4.55 -13.71 -0.89
CA GLU A 84 -5.65 -14.23 -0.09
C GLU A 84 -5.32 -14.17 1.42
N ILE A 85 -4.14 -14.66 1.80
CA ILE A 85 -3.70 -14.67 3.20
C ILE A 85 -3.24 -13.28 3.68
N HIS A 86 -2.55 -12.54 2.82
CA HIS A 86 -1.92 -11.27 3.21
C HIS A 86 -2.94 -10.15 3.35
N PHE A 87 -3.95 -10.10 2.49
CA PHE A 87 -4.94 -9.03 2.47
C PHE A 87 -5.94 -9.10 3.62
N GLU A 88 -6.09 -10.25 4.29
CA GLU A 88 -6.84 -10.34 5.54
C GLU A 88 -6.23 -9.51 6.68
N LYS A 89 -4.91 -9.28 6.61
CA LYS A 89 -4.13 -8.62 7.68
C LYS A 89 -3.94 -7.12 7.47
N ILE A 90 -4.32 -6.59 6.31
CA ILE A 90 -4.07 -5.18 5.96
C ILE A 90 -5.31 -4.50 5.40
N LYS A 91 -5.51 -3.22 5.77
CA LYS A 91 -6.67 -2.42 5.29
C LYS A 91 -6.50 -1.91 3.86
N ASP A 92 -5.29 -1.47 3.45
CA ASP A 92 -5.04 -0.88 2.12
C ASP A 92 -4.25 -1.83 1.22
N THR A 93 -4.93 -2.38 0.23
CA THR A 93 -4.37 -3.32 -0.76
C THR A 93 -4.07 -2.68 -2.11
N ASN A 94 -4.45 -1.41 -2.32
CA ASN A 94 -4.40 -0.77 -3.64
C ASN A 94 -2.98 -0.68 -4.21
N GLY A 95 -1.99 -0.39 -3.36
CA GLY A 95 -0.59 -0.34 -3.75
C GLY A 95 -0.10 -1.69 -4.30
N TYR A 96 -0.44 -2.79 -3.65
CA TYR A 96 -0.06 -4.14 -4.10
C TYR A 96 -0.80 -4.57 -5.35
N LYS A 97 -2.09 -4.24 -5.49
CA LYS A 97 -2.88 -4.49 -6.71
C LYS A 97 -2.29 -3.74 -7.91
N ALA A 98 -1.91 -2.47 -7.73
CA ALA A 98 -1.26 -1.67 -8.77
C ALA A 98 0.12 -2.23 -9.16
N ALA A 99 0.91 -2.69 -8.19
CA ALA A 99 2.20 -3.34 -8.41
C ALA A 99 2.04 -4.68 -9.16
N PHE A 100 1.04 -5.49 -8.80
CA PHE A 100 0.71 -6.72 -9.51
C PHE A 100 0.30 -6.45 -10.96
N ASN A 101 -0.52 -5.43 -11.21
CA ASN A 101 -0.88 -5.02 -12.57
C ASN A 101 0.33 -4.56 -13.38
N THR A 102 1.31 -3.89 -12.75
CA THR A 102 2.58 -3.53 -13.38
C THR A 102 3.39 -4.79 -13.76
N SER A 103 3.26 -5.87 -12.99
CA SER A 103 3.91 -7.16 -13.25
C SER A 103 3.22 -8.03 -14.31
N LYS A 104 2.25 -7.50 -15.08
CA LYS A 104 1.49 -8.25 -16.10
C LYS A 104 2.34 -9.08 -17.08
N PRO A 105 3.52 -8.63 -17.53
CA PRO A 105 4.40 -9.45 -18.38
C PRO A 105 4.82 -10.79 -17.76
N LEU A 106 4.85 -10.88 -16.42
CA LEU A 106 5.26 -12.08 -15.69
C LEU A 106 4.10 -13.07 -15.41
N TRP A 107 2.86 -12.64 -15.49
CA TRP A 107 1.71 -13.39 -14.98
C TRP A 107 1.64 -14.84 -15.44
N LYS A 108 1.95 -15.10 -16.70
CA LYS A 108 1.87 -16.44 -17.33
C LYS A 108 3.16 -17.23 -17.22
N MET A 109 4.22 -16.64 -16.68
CA MET A 109 5.49 -17.34 -16.50
C MET A 109 5.43 -18.27 -15.32
N ARG A 110 6.04 -19.45 -15.42
CA ARG A 110 6.23 -20.30 -14.25
C ARG A 110 7.12 -19.57 -13.25
N PHE A 111 6.72 -19.57 -11.98
CA PHE A 111 7.40 -18.77 -10.95
C PHE A 111 8.86 -19.17 -10.79
N VAL A 112 9.17 -20.46 -10.89
CA VAL A 112 10.52 -21.02 -10.82
C VAL A 112 11.44 -20.56 -11.95
N ASP A 113 10.91 -20.21 -13.12
CA ASP A 113 11.70 -19.80 -14.30
C ASP A 113 12.00 -18.29 -14.32
N ILE A 114 11.42 -17.52 -13.43
CA ILE A 114 11.65 -16.08 -13.38
C ILE A 114 13.11 -15.82 -12.95
N LYS A 115 13.78 -14.96 -13.72
CA LYS A 115 15.16 -14.51 -13.51
C LYS A 115 15.19 -13.01 -13.23
N LEU A 116 16.33 -12.52 -12.75
CA LEU A 116 16.57 -11.09 -12.50
C LEU A 116 16.23 -10.24 -13.75
N ASP A 117 16.66 -10.68 -14.93
CA ASP A 117 16.42 -9.93 -16.17
C ASP A 117 14.93 -9.75 -16.49
N HIS A 118 14.09 -10.73 -16.13
CA HIS A 118 12.64 -10.60 -16.31
C HIS A 118 12.06 -9.54 -15.38
N LEU A 119 12.50 -9.50 -14.10
CA LEU A 119 12.08 -8.48 -13.14
C LEU A 119 12.58 -7.09 -13.56
N GLN A 120 13.84 -6.99 -13.97
CA GLN A 120 14.44 -5.75 -14.43
C GLN A 120 13.75 -5.20 -15.69
N SER A 121 13.42 -6.08 -16.65
CA SER A 121 12.68 -5.69 -17.85
C SER A 121 11.30 -5.09 -17.54
N VAL A 122 10.60 -5.60 -16.51
CA VAL A 122 9.35 -4.99 -16.04
C VAL A 122 9.58 -3.59 -15.47
N VAL A 123 10.64 -3.41 -14.68
CA VAL A 123 11.01 -2.08 -14.15
C VAL A 123 11.28 -1.11 -15.28
N ASP A 124 12.17 -1.49 -16.21
CA ASP A 124 12.67 -0.62 -17.28
C ASP A 124 11.56 -0.22 -18.27
N SER A 125 10.62 -1.13 -18.52
CA SER A 125 9.50 -0.87 -19.44
C SER A 125 8.27 -0.22 -18.79
N SER A 126 8.20 -0.15 -17.45
CA SER A 126 6.98 0.27 -16.75
C SER A 126 6.68 1.76 -16.85
N GLY A 127 7.68 2.62 -17.08
CA GLY A 127 7.56 4.08 -17.02
C GLY A 127 7.15 4.62 -15.63
N LYS A 128 7.32 3.82 -14.57
CA LYS A 128 6.94 4.21 -13.21
C LYS A 128 8.10 4.92 -12.49
N ASN A 129 7.74 5.80 -11.55
CA ASN A 129 8.70 6.51 -10.71
C ASN A 129 9.24 5.64 -9.56
N THR A 130 10.35 6.05 -8.96
CA THR A 130 11.02 5.33 -7.87
C THR A 130 10.10 4.95 -6.70
N PRO A 131 9.19 5.82 -6.17
CA PRO A 131 8.26 5.42 -5.11
C PRO A 131 7.34 4.26 -5.50
N THR A 132 6.81 4.27 -6.72
CA THR A 132 5.95 3.18 -7.23
C THR A 132 6.76 1.89 -7.42
N LEU A 133 7.98 1.99 -7.95
CA LEU A 133 8.86 0.84 -8.13
C LEU A 133 9.35 0.25 -6.80
N LYS A 134 9.49 1.07 -5.74
CA LYS A 134 9.73 0.56 -4.39
C LYS A 134 8.59 -0.35 -3.93
N THR A 135 7.33 0.03 -4.15
CA THR A 135 6.17 -0.81 -3.81
C THR A 135 6.15 -2.10 -4.65
N LEU A 136 6.50 -2.01 -5.94
CA LEU A 136 6.63 -3.17 -6.82
C LEU A 136 7.69 -4.15 -6.29
N LYS A 137 8.86 -3.66 -5.91
CA LYS A 137 9.96 -4.46 -5.36
C LYS A 137 9.58 -5.08 -4.00
N ILE A 138 8.82 -4.36 -3.17
CA ILE A 138 8.27 -4.89 -1.90
C ILE A 138 7.29 -6.04 -2.19
N LEU A 139 6.36 -5.87 -3.13
CA LEU A 139 5.43 -6.95 -3.52
C LEU A 139 6.18 -8.20 -3.94
N TRP A 140 7.16 -8.07 -4.83
CA TRP A 140 7.96 -9.21 -5.27
C TRP A 140 8.70 -9.88 -4.10
N GLY A 141 9.28 -9.08 -3.21
CA GLY A 141 9.92 -9.61 -1.99
C GLY A 141 8.96 -10.47 -1.17
N LEU A 142 7.77 -9.97 -0.90
CA LEU A 142 6.74 -10.68 -0.13
C LEU A 142 6.24 -11.95 -0.84
N MET A 143 6.06 -11.91 -2.16
CA MET A 143 5.68 -13.09 -2.94
C MET A 143 6.79 -14.15 -2.95
N TYR A 144 8.07 -13.73 -3.05
CA TYR A 144 9.19 -14.66 -2.98
C TYR A 144 9.40 -15.21 -1.56
N ASP A 145 9.17 -14.42 -0.50
CA ASP A 145 9.18 -14.91 0.89
C ASP A 145 8.09 -15.99 1.08
N TYR A 146 6.88 -15.75 0.57
CA TYR A 146 5.81 -16.76 0.54
C TYR A 146 6.24 -18.02 -0.22
N ALA A 147 6.81 -17.86 -1.41
CA ALA A 147 7.22 -18.97 -2.26
C ALA A 147 8.37 -19.82 -1.64
N VAL A 148 9.26 -19.20 -0.87
CA VAL A 148 10.29 -19.93 -0.11
C VAL A 148 9.68 -20.74 1.03
N ILE A 149 8.76 -20.13 1.82
CA ILE A 149 8.07 -20.81 2.93
C ILE A 149 7.27 -22.02 2.43
N HIS A 150 6.69 -21.91 1.25
CA HIS A 150 5.91 -22.99 0.62
C HIS A 150 6.75 -23.86 -0.33
N GLU A 151 8.08 -23.82 -0.23
CA GLU A 151 9.02 -24.68 -0.99
C GLU A 151 8.85 -24.62 -2.52
N ILE A 152 8.25 -23.52 -3.05
CA ILE A 152 8.09 -23.30 -4.48
C ILE A 152 9.43 -22.91 -5.11
N VAL A 153 10.24 -22.13 -4.41
CA VAL A 153 11.57 -21.68 -4.85
C VAL A 153 12.57 -21.70 -3.69
N SER A 154 13.88 -21.72 -4.01
CA SER A 154 14.96 -21.60 -3.02
C SER A 154 15.17 -20.17 -2.54
N GLN A 155 15.91 -20.01 -1.43
CA GLN A 155 16.28 -18.70 -0.87
C GLN A 155 17.09 -17.84 -1.86
N ASP A 156 17.94 -18.46 -2.69
CA ASP A 156 18.71 -17.73 -3.72
C ASP A 156 17.79 -16.99 -4.70
N LYS A 157 16.66 -17.58 -5.04
CA LYS A 157 15.65 -16.94 -5.90
C LYS A 157 15.01 -15.73 -5.21
N ARG A 158 14.78 -15.80 -3.92
CA ARG A 158 14.28 -14.66 -3.13
C ARG A 158 15.31 -13.53 -3.10
N ASP A 159 16.57 -13.84 -2.90
CA ASP A 159 17.64 -12.84 -2.81
C ASP A 159 17.87 -12.09 -4.12
N MET A 160 17.55 -12.68 -5.25
CA MET A 160 17.57 -12.06 -6.56
C MET A 160 16.79 -10.72 -6.61
N VAL A 161 15.66 -10.61 -5.89
CA VAL A 161 14.83 -9.39 -5.86
C VAL A 161 15.62 -8.17 -5.33
N ARG A 162 16.64 -8.38 -4.47
CA ARG A 162 17.47 -7.30 -3.93
C ARG A 162 18.26 -6.58 -5.01
N TYR A 163 18.67 -7.31 -6.07
CA TYR A 163 19.50 -6.81 -7.15
C TYR A 163 18.71 -6.07 -8.25
N VAL A 164 17.38 -6.04 -8.17
CA VAL A 164 16.57 -5.23 -9.09
C VAL A 164 16.90 -3.76 -8.90
N ASP A 165 17.41 -3.11 -9.94
CA ASP A 165 17.78 -1.69 -9.93
C ASP A 165 16.57 -0.81 -10.28
N ILE A 166 16.24 0.11 -9.38
CA ILE A 166 15.19 1.12 -9.56
C ILE A 166 15.73 2.55 -9.49
N SER A 167 17.07 2.73 -9.48
CA SER A 167 17.72 4.03 -9.26
C SER A 167 17.48 5.00 -10.41
N LYS A 168 17.39 4.49 -11.63
CA LYS A 168 17.26 5.29 -12.85
C LYS A 168 15.89 5.94 -13.05
N ALA A 169 14.87 5.45 -12.36
CA ALA A 169 13.48 5.89 -12.58
C ALA A 169 13.22 7.33 -12.13
N GLY A 170 13.95 7.81 -11.12
CA GLY A 170 13.76 9.15 -10.56
C GLY A 170 12.37 9.36 -9.95
N ASN A 171 12.03 10.59 -9.66
CA ASN A 171 10.70 11.02 -9.27
C ASN A 171 10.39 12.39 -9.89
N PRO A 172 10.24 12.48 -11.23
CA PRO A 172 10.07 13.73 -11.94
C PRO A 172 8.81 14.50 -11.52
N ASN A 173 7.81 13.78 -10.99
CA ASN A 173 6.56 14.36 -10.51
C ASN A 173 6.52 14.44 -8.98
N ALA A 174 7.70 14.53 -8.32
CA ALA A 174 7.75 14.71 -6.88
C ALA A 174 7.05 16.01 -6.52
N TYR A 175 5.92 15.91 -5.80
CA TYR A 175 5.28 17.08 -5.24
C TYR A 175 6.20 17.70 -4.18
N ASN A 176 6.67 18.89 -4.45
CA ASN A 176 7.44 19.67 -3.48
C ASN A 176 6.45 20.33 -2.51
N ARG A 177 6.31 19.75 -1.33
CA ARG A 177 5.39 20.23 -0.30
C ARG A 177 5.84 21.58 0.21
N LYS A 178 4.96 22.58 0.10
CA LYS A 178 5.22 23.95 0.56
C LYS A 178 4.24 24.28 1.67
N PRO A 179 4.71 24.67 2.87
CA PRO A 179 3.84 25.25 3.89
C PRO A 179 3.12 26.48 3.34
N PHE A 180 1.91 26.76 3.84
CA PHE A 180 1.27 28.04 3.59
C PHE A 180 2.09 29.18 4.14
N SER A 181 2.32 30.22 3.36
CA SER A 181 3.01 31.42 3.78
C SER A 181 2.14 32.24 4.76
N LYS A 182 2.78 33.11 5.54
CA LYS A 182 2.06 34.04 6.44
C LYS A 182 1.06 34.94 5.71
N LYS A 183 1.35 35.29 4.45
CA LYS A 183 0.42 36.05 3.61
C LYS A 183 -0.81 35.26 3.24
N GLU A 184 -0.64 34.00 2.83
CA GLU A 184 -1.75 33.11 2.47
C GLU A 184 -2.63 32.81 3.69
N ILE A 185 -2.02 32.55 4.86
CA ILE A 185 -2.74 32.37 6.12
C ILE A 185 -3.55 33.64 6.46
N SER A 186 -2.97 34.84 6.27
CA SER A 186 -3.69 36.10 6.50
C SER A 186 -4.89 36.29 5.55
N ILE A 187 -4.80 35.81 4.31
CA ILE A 187 -5.92 35.82 3.35
C ILE A 187 -7.02 34.88 3.85
N LEU A 188 -6.67 33.64 4.26
CA LEU A 188 -7.65 32.69 4.80
C LEU A 188 -8.40 33.27 6.00
N TRP A 189 -7.70 33.93 6.93
CA TRP A 189 -8.34 34.60 8.08
C TRP A 189 -9.30 35.70 7.69
N LYS A 190 -9.01 36.47 6.64
CA LYS A 190 -9.88 37.53 6.13
C LYS A 190 -11.13 36.98 5.42
N CYS A 191 -11.02 35.80 4.79
CA CYS A 191 -12.07 35.24 3.97
C CYS A 191 -12.91 34.17 4.71
N LYS A 192 -12.62 33.86 6.00
CA LYS A 192 -13.29 32.82 6.77
C LYS A 192 -14.81 32.99 6.91
N ASP A 193 -15.27 34.26 6.88
CA ASP A 193 -16.69 34.59 7.03
C ASP A 193 -17.42 34.61 5.68
N SER A 194 -16.70 34.71 4.55
CA SER A 194 -17.28 34.69 3.20
C SER A 194 -17.53 33.26 2.69
N ASN A 195 -16.73 32.30 3.14
CA ASN A 195 -16.91 30.90 2.79
C ASN A 195 -16.52 30.02 4.00
N ILE A 196 -17.49 29.34 4.57
CA ILE A 196 -17.29 28.54 5.78
C ILE A 196 -16.26 27.42 5.59
N TYR A 197 -16.06 26.89 4.38
CA TYR A 197 -15.07 25.85 4.12
C TYR A 197 -13.62 26.35 4.23
N VAL A 198 -13.39 27.67 4.28
CA VAL A 198 -12.09 28.25 4.62
C VAL A 198 -11.74 27.90 6.08
N THR A 199 -12.73 27.81 6.98
CA THR A 199 -12.50 27.41 8.36
C THR A 199 -11.96 26.00 8.48
N VAL A 200 -12.31 25.10 7.57
CA VAL A 200 -11.75 23.72 7.52
C VAL A 200 -10.25 23.74 7.26
N ILE A 201 -9.79 24.64 6.37
CA ILE A 201 -8.36 24.83 6.10
C ILE A 201 -7.64 25.36 7.34
N LEU A 202 -8.24 26.34 8.02
CA LEU A 202 -7.69 26.90 9.27
C LEU A 202 -7.67 25.87 10.41
N ILE A 203 -8.72 25.05 10.56
CA ILE A 203 -8.73 23.94 11.51
C ILE A 203 -7.54 23.00 11.24
N MET A 204 -7.31 22.62 10.00
CA MET A 204 -6.18 21.75 9.64
C MET A 204 -4.81 22.42 9.91
N ILE A 205 -4.67 23.72 9.66
CA ILE A 205 -3.43 24.45 9.92
C ILE A 205 -3.14 24.50 11.43
N TYR A 206 -4.15 24.79 12.26
CA TYR A 206 -3.97 25.00 13.70
C TYR A 206 -4.23 23.76 14.58
N SER A 207 -4.39 22.59 13.98
CA SER A 207 -4.43 21.30 14.67
C SER A 207 -3.41 20.30 14.13
N GLY A 208 -2.91 20.52 12.92
CA GLY A 208 -2.00 19.60 12.22
C GLY A 208 -2.62 18.24 11.89
N VAL A 209 -3.93 18.11 11.95
CA VAL A 209 -4.68 16.88 11.64
C VAL A 209 -4.62 16.56 10.13
N ARG A 210 -4.67 15.30 9.76
CA ARG A 210 -4.80 14.92 8.34
C ARG A 210 -6.23 15.15 7.88
N ILE A 211 -6.41 15.51 6.61
CA ILE A 211 -7.76 15.76 6.07
C ILE A 211 -8.70 14.55 6.26
N GLY A 212 -8.24 13.32 6.03
CA GLY A 212 -9.06 12.13 6.25
C GLY A 212 -9.47 12.00 7.73
N GLU A 213 -8.54 12.23 8.66
CA GLU A 213 -8.82 12.22 10.10
C GLU A 213 -9.85 13.29 10.49
N LEU A 214 -9.84 14.47 9.84
CA LEU A 214 -10.79 15.55 10.10
C LEU A 214 -12.17 15.29 9.47
N LEU A 215 -12.23 14.75 8.25
CA LEU A 215 -13.51 14.42 7.60
C LEU A 215 -14.22 13.24 8.27
N ASP A 216 -13.45 12.29 8.83
CA ASP A 216 -13.97 11.13 9.56
C ASP A 216 -14.23 11.43 11.05
N LEU A 217 -13.93 12.68 11.52
CA LEU A 217 -14.12 13.07 12.93
C LEU A 217 -15.59 13.19 13.29
N GLU A 218 -16.07 12.34 14.19
CA GLU A 218 -17.42 12.39 14.73
C GLU A 218 -17.51 13.37 15.90
N LYS A 219 -18.64 14.06 16.02
CA LYS A 219 -18.89 15.06 17.09
C LYS A 219 -18.79 14.49 18.49
N LYS A 220 -19.15 13.21 18.68
CA LYS A 220 -19.04 12.52 19.97
C LYS A 220 -17.61 12.37 20.50
N ASP A 221 -16.61 12.54 19.62
CA ASP A 221 -15.17 12.44 19.95
C ASP A 221 -14.52 13.80 20.19
N ILE A 222 -15.34 14.86 20.27
CA ILE A 222 -14.88 16.24 20.47
C ILE A 222 -15.26 16.69 21.88
N HIS A 223 -14.25 17.06 22.65
CA HIS A 223 -14.38 17.60 24.01
C HIS A 223 -14.07 19.09 23.95
N LEU A 224 -15.04 19.89 23.48
CA LEU A 224 -14.82 21.29 23.18
C LEU A 224 -14.54 22.14 24.43
N ASP A 225 -15.18 21.82 25.56
CA ASP A 225 -14.96 22.50 26.86
C ASP A 225 -13.51 22.33 27.35
N GLU A 226 -12.92 21.15 27.08
CA GLU A 226 -11.51 20.82 27.39
C GLU A 226 -10.56 21.14 26.25
N ARG A 227 -11.07 21.58 25.10
CA ARG A 227 -10.34 21.95 23.88
C ARG A 227 -9.47 20.85 23.30
N TRP A 228 -10.03 19.66 23.10
CA TRP A 228 -9.38 18.57 22.39
C TRP A 228 -10.38 17.67 21.65
N PHE A 229 -9.88 16.87 20.73
CA PHE A 229 -10.66 15.81 20.09
C PHE A 229 -9.82 14.55 19.89
N TYR A 230 -10.49 13.40 19.79
CA TYR A 230 -9.86 12.11 19.68
C TYR A 230 -9.86 11.60 18.24
N VAL A 231 -8.67 11.27 17.70
CA VAL A 231 -8.52 10.57 16.43
C VAL A 231 -8.47 9.07 16.69
N LYS A 232 -9.59 8.39 16.45
CA LYS A 232 -9.77 6.94 16.73
C LYS A 232 -9.05 6.05 15.72
N GLU A 233 -9.04 6.45 14.44
CA GLU A 233 -8.51 5.68 13.36
C GLU A 233 -7.51 6.52 12.55
N SER A 234 -6.37 5.93 12.26
CA SER A 234 -5.36 6.56 11.42
C SER A 234 -4.59 5.50 10.65
N LYS A 235 -3.92 5.90 9.56
CA LYS A 235 -3.06 5.03 8.75
C LYS A 235 -1.94 4.36 9.58
N THR A 236 -1.56 4.96 10.72
CA THR A 236 -0.50 4.48 11.60
C THR A 236 -0.98 4.51 13.04
N GLU A 237 -0.48 3.60 13.88
CA GLU A 237 -0.78 3.56 15.32
C GLU A 237 -0.48 4.89 16.01
N ALA A 238 0.64 5.54 15.69
CA ALA A 238 1.01 6.88 16.21
C ALA A 238 0.02 7.98 15.79
N GLY A 239 -0.84 7.73 14.82
CA GLY A 239 -1.89 8.65 14.40
C GLY A 239 -3.10 8.65 15.32
N ILE A 240 -3.33 7.59 16.13
CA ILE A 240 -4.39 7.50 17.13
C ILE A 240 -3.95 8.33 18.32
N ARG A 241 -4.65 9.43 18.60
CA ARG A 241 -4.22 10.42 19.60
C ARG A 241 -5.27 11.44 19.96
N GLU A 242 -5.05 12.10 21.08
CA GLU A 242 -5.71 13.36 21.44
C GLU A 242 -5.04 14.52 20.69
N VAL A 243 -5.83 15.33 19.99
CA VAL A 243 -5.39 16.51 19.26
C VAL A 243 -5.90 17.75 19.97
N PRO A 244 -5.04 18.69 20.38
CA PRO A 244 -5.45 19.92 21.06
C PRO A 244 -6.12 20.88 20.05
N ILE A 245 -7.14 21.62 20.52
CA ILE A 245 -7.83 22.68 19.77
C ILE A 245 -7.25 24.03 20.20
N ALA A 246 -6.57 24.73 19.29
CA ALA A 246 -6.08 26.07 19.54
C ALA A 246 -7.26 27.02 19.82
N GLU A 247 -7.12 27.91 20.78
CA GLU A 247 -8.19 28.81 21.21
C GLU A 247 -8.81 29.62 20.07
N LYS A 248 -7.97 30.12 19.16
CA LYS A 248 -8.42 30.93 18.00
C LYS A 248 -9.33 30.21 17.00
N ILE A 249 -9.35 28.87 17.01
CA ILE A 249 -10.21 28.08 16.10
C ILE A 249 -11.42 27.45 16.82
N VAL A 250 -11.57 27.64 18.14
CA VAL A 250 -12.75 27.16 18.89
C VAL A 250 -14.06 27.63 18.24
N PRO A 251 -14.25 28.90 17.82
CA PRO A 251 -15.49 29.33 17.16
C PRO A 251 -15.84 28.54 15.89
N PHE A 252 -14.82 28.00 15.18
CA PHE A 252 -15.07 27.18 14.00
C PHE A 252 -15.64 25.80 14.41
N PHE A 253 -15.13 25.22 15.49
CA PHE A 253 -15.68 23.99 16.04
C PHE A 253 -17.12 24.22 16.51
N GLU A 254 -17.41 25.31 17.24
CA GLU A 254 -18.77 25.66 17.67
C GLU A 254 -19.74 25.73 16.49
N TYR A 255 -19.37 26.40 15.39
CA TYR A 255 -20.20 26.45 14.18
C TYR A 255 -20.48 25.06 13.63
N TRP A 256 -19.45 24.25 13.43
CA TRP A 256 -19.59 22.93 12.83
C TRP A 256 -20.31 21.92 13.75
N MET A 257 -20.16 22.03 15.07
CA MET A 257 -20.91 21.24 16.05
C MET A 257 -22.41 21.49 15.98
N ASN A 258 -22.86 22.68 15.56
CA ASN A 258 -24.27 23.03 15.44
C ASN A 258 -24.94 22.52 14.14
N ARG A 259 -24.19 21.92 13.21
CA ARG A 259 -24.75 21.28 12.01
C ARG A 259 -25.47 19.99 12.39
N LYS A 260 -26.34 19.45 11.52
CA LYS A 260 -27.12 18.24 11.83
C LYS A 260 -26.35 16.93 11.63
N CYS A 261 -25.29 16.95 10.84
CA CYS A 261 -24.44 15.78 10.57
C CYS A 261 -23.77 15.27 11.86
N ASP A 262 -23.56 13.96 11.97
CA ASP A 262 -22.82 13.35 13.09
C ASP A 262 -21.30 13.60 12.99
N HIS A 263 -20.78 13.86 11.79
CA HIS A 263 -19.40 14.27 11.56
C HIS A 263 -19.24 15.78 11.80
N LEU A 264 -18.05 16.19 12.24
CA LEU A 264 -17.75 17.60 12.46
C LEU A 264 -17.91 18.39 11.15
N ILE A 265 -17.25 17.95 10.09
CA ILE A 265 -17.28 18.62 8.78
C ILE A 265 -18.25 17.89 7.86
N CYS A 266 -19.18 18.63 7.27
CA CYS A 266 -20.22 18.09 6.40
C CYS A 266 -20.46 18.95 5.16
N THR A 267 -21.14 18.37 4.18
CA THR A 267 -21.65 19.05 2.99
C THR A 267 -22.71 20.10 3.33
N PRO A 268 -23.11 20.98 2.41
CA PRO A 268 -24.23 21.90 2.61
C PRO A 268 -25.54 21.19 3.01
N ASP A 269 -25.73 19.95 2.58
CA ASP A 269 -26.91 19.11 2.84
C ASP A 269 -26.80 18.29 4.13
N ASP A 270 -25.81 18.58 4.99
CA ASP A 270 -25.54 17.90 6.26
C ASP A 270 -25.13 16.42 6.10
N GLU A 271 -24.51 16.05 4.97
CA GLU A 271 -24.00 14.70 4.72
C GLU A 271 -22.48 14.62 4.96
N PRO A 272 -21.94 13.46 5.39
CA PRO A 272 -20.50 13.25 5.53
C PRO A 272 -19.76 13.41 4.20
N PHE A 273 -18.59 14.01 4.27
CA PHE A 273 -17.73 14.13 3.07
C PHE A 273 -17.03 12.84 2.71
N GLN A 274 -17.04 12.52 1.41
CA GLN A 274 -16.02 11.66 0.81
C GLN A 274 -14.81 12.53 0.45
N TYR A 275 -13.59 12.06 0.77
CA TYR A 275 -12.36 12.81 0.53
C TYR A 275 -12.26 13.35 -0.90
N ARG A 276 -12.60 12.55 -1.90
CA ARG A 276 -12.52 12.95 -3.32
C ARG A 276 -13.47 14.10 -3.62
N ASN A 277 -14.70 14.04 -3.11
CA ASN A 277 -15.67 15.11 -3.26
C ASN A 277 -15.16 16.41 -2.61
N TYR A 278 -14.69 16.34 -1.35
CA TYR A 278 -14.12 17.51 -0.67
C TYR A 278 -12.95 18.12 -1.49
N TYR A 279 -12.02 17.27 -1.96
CA TYR A 279 -10.84 17.70 -2.67
C TYR A 279 -11.17 18.39 -4.01
N ASP A 280 -12.03 17.76 -4.84
CA ASP A 280 -12.34 18.24 -6.18
C ASP A 280 -13.33 19.42 -6.17
N SER A 281 -14.33 19.42 -5.26
CA SER A 281 -15.44 20.36 -5.28
C SER A 281 -15.28 21.53 -4.29
N TYR A 282 -14.39 21.42 -3.31
CA TYR A 282 -14.20 22.46 -2.28
C TYR A 282 -12.74 22.92 -2.18
N TRP A 283 -11.80 21.99 -2.02
CA TRP A 283 -10.39 22.34 -1.86
C TRP A 283 -9.81 23.04 -3.10
N ILE A 284 -9.85 22.38 -4.27
CA ILE A 284 -9.29 22.93 -5.50
C ILE A 284 -9.93 24.28 -5.86
N PRO A 285 -11.27 24.44 -5.87
CA PRO A 285 -11.90 25.74 -6.15
C PRO A 285 -11.43 26.85 -5.21
N LEU A 286 -11.34 26.61 -3.89
CA LEU A 286 -10.82 27.59 -2.94
C LEU A 286 -9.36 27.98 -3.23
N MET A 287 -8.51 26.98 -3.53
CA MET A 287 -7.11 27.25 -3.85
C MET A 287 -6.96 28.10 -5.12
N LEU A 288 -7.81 27.88 -6.13
CA LEU A 288 -7.86 28.69 -7.36
C LEU A 288 -8.38 30.10 -7.09
N GLU A 289 -9.45 30.23 -6.31
CA GLU A 289 -10.05 31.51 -5.93
C GLU A 289 -9.05 32.43 -5.22
N PHE A 290 -8.25 31.88 -4.31
CA PHE A 290 -7.25 32.65 -3.56
C PHE A 290 -5.91 32.80 -4.28
N GLY A 291 -5.76 32.20 -5.46
CA GLY A 291 -4.50 32.22 -6.22
C GLY A 291 -3.40 31.34 -5.61
N PHE A 292 -3.79 30.34 -4.79
CA PHE A 292 -2.88 29.39 -4.14
C PHE A 292 -2.60 28.14 -4.99
N GLY A 293 -3.14 28.11 -6.20
CA GLY A 293 -2.96 27.06 -7.17
C GLY A 293 -3.40 27.47 -8.57
N LYS A 294 -3.06 26.64 -9.55
CA LYS A 294 -3.43 26.79 -10.95
C LYS A 294 -3.50 25.46 -11.65
N PHE A 295 -4.13 25.39 -12.81
CA PHE A 295 -3.97 24.25 -13.70
C PHE A 295 -2.80 24.47 -14.65
N VAL A 296 -1.98 23.44 -14.80
CA VAL A 296 -0.86 23.37 -15.76
C VAL A 296 -1.05 22.17 -16.68
N ILE A 297 -0.58 22.27 -17.92
CA ILE A 297 -0.62 21.12 -18.84
C ILE A 297 0.54 20.17 -18.51
N ASP A 298 0.25 18.93 -18.18
CA ASP A 298 1.24 17.88 -18.07
C ASP A 298 1.76 17.56 -19.48
N GLU A 299 3.03 17.84 -19.75
CA GLU A 299 3.64 17.66 -21.07
C GLU A 299 3.62 16.20 -21.54
N THR A 300 3.60 15.26 -20.60
CA THR A 300 3.61 13.82 -20.88
C THR A 300 2.21 13.30 -21.25
N LYS A 301 1.18 13.73 -20.50
CA LYS A 301 -0.20 13.26 -20.64
C LYS A 301 -1.05 14.18 -21.53
N LYS A 302 -0.59 15.40 -21.79
CA LYS A 302 -1.33 16.47 -22.48
C LYS A 302 -2.69 16.81 -21.84
N GLU A 303 -2.78 16.59 -20.53
CA GLU A 303 -3.99 16.87 -19.74
C GLU A 303 -3.71 17.97 -18.71
N PRO A 304 -4.73 18.78 -18.32
CA PRO A 304 -4.59 19.75 -17.26
C PRO A 304 -4.42 19.02 -15.89
N VAL A 305 -3.35 19.38 -15.17
CA VAL A 305 -3.07 18.89 -13.82
C VAL A 305 -3.05 20.06 -12.86
N TYR A 306 -3.67 19.89 -11.70
CA TYR A 306 -3.65 20.90 -10.65
C TYR A 306 -2.25 21.01 -10.02
N ASP A 307 -1.70 22.23 -10.03
CA ASP A 307 -0.45 22.64 -9.38
C ASP A 307 -0.77 23.71 -8.34
N GLY A 308 -0.76 23.35 -7.07
CA GLY A 308 -1.08 24.22 -5.94
C GLY A 308 -1.04 23.49 -4.63
N HIS A 309 -1.38 24.17 -3.53
CA HIS A 309 -1.44 23.55 -2.23
C HIS A 309 -2.37 22.34 -2.20
N ARG A 310 -1.95 21.32 -1.46
CA ARG A 310 -2.73 20.11 -1.17
C ARG A 310 -3.11 20.07 0.30
N PRO A 311 -4.18 19.37 0.72
CA PRO A 311 -4.59 19.33 2.13
C PRO A 311 -3.49 18.95 3.11
N HIS A 312 -2.52 18.12 2.69
CA HIS A 312 -1.39 17.75 3.55
C HIS A 312 -0.41 18.90 3.84
N ASP A 313 -0.43 19.96 3.04
CA ASP A 313 0.43 21.13 3.26
C ASP A 313 0.01 21.94 4.51
N THR A 314 -1.27 21.88 4.90
CA THR A 314 -1.75 22.48 6.16
C THR A 314 -1.04 21.89 7.37
N ARG A 315 -0.80 20.58 7.35
CA ARG A 315 -0.06 19.89 8.40
C ARG A 315 1.43 20.26 8.41
N HIS A 316 2.04 20.43 7.22
CA HIS A 316 3.39 20.97 7.12
C HIS A 316 3.45 22.41 7.64
N THR A 317 2.41 23.21 7.41
CA THR A 317 2.26 24.56 7.94
C THR A 317 2.21 24.55 9.48
N CYS A 318 1.38 23.68 10.07
CA CYS A 318 1.34 23.52 11.53
C CYS A 318 2.71 23.22 12.11
N ILE A 319 3.41 22.22 11.55
CA ILE A 319 4.77 21.86 12.00
C ILE A 319 5.71 23.05 11.87
N SER A 320 5.71 23.76 10.75
CA SER A 320 6.59 24.92 10.53
C SER A 320 6.30 26.06 11.52
N LEU A 321 5.02 26.36 11.78
CA LEU A 321 4.64 27.40 12.74
C LEU A 321 5.06 27.04 14.17
N LEU A 322 4.86 25.79 14.60
CA LEU A 322 5.31 25.32 15.92
C LEU A 322 6.83 25.34 16.03
N THR A 323 7.55 24.97 14.96
CA THR A 323 9.02 25.02 14.91
C THR A 323 9.53 26.48 14.97
N GLU A 324 8.88 27.42 14.30
CA GLU A 324 9.20 28.87 14.43
C GLU A 324 9.01 29.40 15.86
N LYS A 325 8.14 28.77 16.64
CA LYS A 325 7.89 29.09 18.05
C LYS A 325 8.80 28.28 19.01
N GLU A 326 9.80 27.61 18.47
CA GLU A 326 10.77 26.81 19.25
C GLU A 326 10.12 25.71 20.11
N VAL A 327 8.93 25.22 19.70
CA VAL A 327 8.28 24.08 20.38
C VAL A 327 9.13 22.82 20.17
N ASP A 328 9.38 22.09 21.25
CA ASP A 328 10.15 20.84 21.22
C ASP A 328 9.59 19.86 20.16
N GLU A 329 10.46 19.32 19.32
CA GLU A 329 10.11 18.42 18.23
C GLU A 329 9.28 17.20 18.69
N ARG A 330 9.53 16.73 19.93
CA ARG A 330 8.76 15.61 20.52
C ARG A 330 7.30 15.97 20.72
N PHE A 331 7.02 17.22 21.14
CA PHE A 331 5.66 17.72 21.31
C PHE A 331 4.98 17.87 19.94
N ILE A 332 5.69 18.45 18.98
CA ILE A 332 5.20 18.58 17.61
C ILE A 332 4.81 17.19 17.05
N LYS A 333 5.70 16.20 17.18
CA LYS A 333 5.43 14.81 16.71
C LYS A 333 4.19 14.21 17.36
N LYS A 334 3.98 14.43 18.67
CA LYS A 334 2.79 13.91 19.39
C LYS A 334 1.52 14.62 18.96
N ILE A 335 1.53 15.95 18.82
CA ILE A 335 0.37 16.72 18.34
C ILE A 335 -0.04 16.25 16.95
N VAL A 336 0.92 16.21 16.00
CA VAL A 336 0.61 15.85 14.63
C VAL A 336 0.51 14.33 14.39
N GLY A 337 0.94 13.46 15.30
CA GLY A 337 0.90 12.00 15.16
C GLY A 337 1.94 11.48 14.15
N HIS A 338 3.20 11.88 14.30
CA HIS A 338 4.34 11.28 13.65
C HIS A 338 4.96 10.19 14.53
N LYS A 339 5.38 9.09 13.92
CA LYS A 339 6.08 8.02 14.63
C LYS A 339 7.48 8.53 15.05
N GLY A 340 7.82 8.36 16.33
CA GLY A 340 9.15 8.68 16.84
C GLY A 340 10.24 7.77 16.24
N GLN A 341 11.47 8.26 16.21
CA GLN A 341 12.64 7.49 15.76
C GLN A 341 13.33 6.87 16.97
N GLY A 342 12.92 5.66 17.35
CA GLY A 342 13.56 4.88 18.41
C GLY A 342 12.68 4.55 19.61
N VAL A 343 13.14 3.61 20.44
CA VAL A 343 12.39 3.08 21.59
C VAL A 343 12.20 4.15 22.66
N THR A 344 13.21 4.96 22.93
CA THR A 344 13.18 6.01 23.96
C THR A 344 12.12 7.08 23.66
N GLU A 345 12.02 7.52 22.39
CA GLU A 345 11.06 8.54 21.97
C GLU A 345 9.62 8.02 21.98
N ASN A 346 9.43 6.74 21.72
CA ASN A 346 8.08 6.11 21.69
C ASN A 346 7.57 5.74 23.10
N VAL A 347 8.43 5.30 24.00
CA VAL A 347 8.03 4.70 25.29
C VAL A 347 8.02 5.76 26.42
N TYR A 348 8.95 6.71 26.44
CA TYR A 348 9.16 7.59 27.60
C TYR A 348 8.55 8.99 27.48
N THR A 349 7.92 9.32 26.33
CA THR A 349 7.35 10.65 26.15
C THR A 349 5.82 10.60 26.28
N HIS A 350 5.34 10.58 27.51
CA HIS A 350 3.93 10.89 27.82
C HIS A 350 3.80 12.40 27.93
N ILE A 351 3.06 13.05 27.03
CA ILE A 351 2.80 14.50 27.04
C ILE A 351 1.35 14.71 27.35
N GLU A 352 1.09 15.38 28.46
CA GLU A 352 -0.27 15.67 28.91
C GLU A 352 -0.94 16.73 28.04
N LEU A 353 -2.28 16.72 28.03
CA LEU A 353 -3.10 17.63 27.25
C LEU A 353 -2.79 19.12 27.53
N PRO A 354 -2.62 19.59 28.78
CA PRO A 354 -2.29 21.01 29.05
C PRO A 354 -1.06 21.48 28.28
N THR A 355 0.01 20.70 28.28
CA THR A 355 1.25 21.03 27.55
C THR A 355 1.03 21.09 26.02
N LYS A 356 0.19 20.19 25.48
CA LYS A 356 -0.19 20.25 24.06
C LYS A 356 -0.99 21.51 23.74
N LEU A 357 -1.88 21.93 24.64
CA LEU A 357 -2.68 23.15 24.51
C LEU A 357 -1.83 24.40 24.59
N GLU A 358 -0.88 24.47 25.51
CA GLU A 358 0.08 25.56 25.59
C GLU A 358 0.87 25.67 24.26
N ALA A 359 1.42 24.56 23.77
CA ALA A 359 2.17 24.53 22.52
C ALA A 359 1.35 25.00 21.31
N ILE A 360 0.12 24.50 21.15
CA ILE A 360 -0.70 24.83 19.98
C ILE A 360 -1.21 26.28 20.02
N ASN A 361 -1.37 26.88 21.18
CA ASN A 361 -1.78 28.28 21.34
C ASN A 361 -0.67 29.30 21.01
N LEU A 362 0.58 28.86 20.86
CA LEU A 362 1.67 29.74 20.41
C LEU A 362 1.58 30.14 18.92
N ILE A 363 0.77 29.44 18.12
CA ILE A 363 0.67 29.62 16.67
C ILE A 363 -0.65 30.20 16.22
#